data_eda5f8ca2275d845c038a1d7344d45f6
#
_entry.id   eda5f8ca2275d845c038a1d7344d45f6
#
_cell.length_a   1.000
_cell.length_b   1.000
_cell.length_c   1.000
_cell.angle_alpha   90.00
_cell.angle_beta   90.00
_cell.angle_gamma   90.00
#
_symmetry.space_group_name_H-M   'P 1'
#
loop_
_entity.id
_entity.type
_entity.pdbx_description
1 polymer ?
#
loop_
_entity_poly.entity_id
_entity_poly.type
_entity_poly.pdbx_seq_one_letter_code
_entity_poly.pdbx_strand_id
1 'polypeptide(L)'
;MLLRKIIAYNEVGRAIVSAVRNGIDSVDKITILPRSGSLGGYTKICPDEEIISSGLISKKLLFSKIEIALAGRAAETIVFGEGEITQCSLNDISYATNIVREMVTKYGFSIIGPISMDSDNNEMYLGDGLFRRKPLIAENTSSRIDNEIINISKISLNNSIKILKKNRVLLDKLVDILLNQETIDKKVFKLTTSKLLKVWFNCFKLKKIFSW
;
A
#
# COMPACT_ATOMS: atom_id res chain seq x y z
N MET A 1 -8.10 24.43 -7.44
CA MET A 1 -9.07 23.71 -6.59
C MET A 1 -9.05 22.19 -6.85
N LEU A 2 -9.07 21.74 -8.09
CA LEU A 2 -9.07 20.31 -8.46
C LEU A 2 -7.84 19.54 -7.96
N LEU A 3 -6.63 20.07 -8.14
CA LEU A 3 -5.38 19.43 -7.72
C LEU A 3 -5.34 19.11 -6.22
N ARG A 4 -5.72 20.06 -5.36
CA ARG A 4 -5.82 19.84 -3.91
C ARG A 4 -6.79 18.71 -3.56
N LYS A 5 -7.88 18.59 -4.31
CA LYS A 5 -8.88 17.55 -4.12
C LYS A 5 -8.34 16.18 -4.50
N ILE A 6 -7.60 16.07 -5.62
CA ILE A 6 -6.94 14.83 -6.03
C ILE A 6 -5.94 14.36 -4.97
N ILE A 7 -5.07 15.26 -4.51
CA ILE A 7 -4.10 14.96 -3.44
C ILE A 7 -4.80 14.50 -2.17
N ALA A 8 -5.88 15.18 -1.76
CA ALA A 8 -6.62 14.82 -0.56
C ALA A 8 -7.23 13.40 -0.65
N TYR A 9 -7.84 13.04 -1.78
CA TYR A 9 -8.37 11.70 -1.99
C TYR A 9 -7.28 10.64 -1.98
N ASN A 10 -6.13 10.93 -2.57
CA ASN A 10 -4.97 10.03 -2.59
C ASN A 10 -4.47 9.73 -1.16
N GLU A 11 -4.21 10.79 -0.37
CA GLU A 11 -3.70 10.64 0.99
C GLU A 11 -4.71 10.02 1.96
N VAL A 12 -5.97 10.43 1.90
CA VAL A 12 -7.03 9.84 2.73
C VAL A 12 -7.28 8.37 2.34
N GLY A 13 -7.21 8.05 1.05
CA GLY A 13 -7.30 6.67 0.57
C GLY A 13 -6.26 5.77 1.22
N ARG A 14 -4.99 6.21 1.26
CA ARG A 14 -3.89 5.50 1.94
C ARG A 14 -4.14 5.34 3.43
N ALA A 15 -4.62 6.40 4.09
CA ALA A 15 -4.93 6.36 5.51
C ALA A 15 -6.04 5.36 5.85
N ILE A 16 -7.12 5.31 5.07
CA ILE A 16 -8.23 4.38 5.29
C ILE A 16 -7.80 2.93 5.09
N VAL A 17 -7.07 2.62 4.01
CA VAL A 17 -6.58 1.26 3.77
C VAL A 17 -5.60 0.83 4.86
N SER A 18 -4.71 1.74 5.32
CA SER A 18 -3.83 1.49 6.46
C SER A 18 -4.62 1.18 7.74
N ALA A 19 -5.62 1.98 8.06
CA ALA A 19 -6.46 1.77 9.24
C ALA A 19 -7.21 0.43 9.21
N VAL A 20 -7.65 -0.01 8.03
CA VAL A 20 -8.35 -1.30 7.86
C VAL A 20 -7.38 -2.50 7.97
N ARG A 21 -6.14 -2.37 7.48
CA ARG A 21 -5.15 -3.45 7.44
C ARG A 21 -4.33 -3.56 8.73
N ASN A 22 -3.85 -2.43 9.24
CA ASN A 22 -2.91 -2.33 10.35
C ASN A 22 -3.54 -1.75 11.64
N GLY A 23 -4.84 -1.44 11.61
CA GLY A 23 -5.52 -0.78 12.73
C GLY A 23 -5.52 0.75 12.64
N ILE A 24 -6.50 1.36 13.32
CA ILE A 24 -6.72 2.82 13.28
C ILE A 24 -5.51 3.59 13.85
N ASP A 25 -4.81 2.99 14.79
CA ASP A 25 -3.65 3.62 15.46
C ASP A 25 -2.40 3.70 14.56
N SER A 26 -2.40 3.02 13.40
CA SER A 26 -1.29 3.05 12.44
C SER A 26 -1.12 4.41 11.75
N VAL A 27 -2.17 5.24 11.69
CA VAL A 27 -2.12 6.56 11.03
C VAL A 27 -1.82 7.64 12.06
N ASP A 28 -0.71 8.34 11.87
CA ASP A 28 -0.26 9.41 12.75
C ASP A 28 -0.71 10.79 12.27
N LYS A 29 -0.52 11.08 10.98
CA LYS A 29 -0.81 12.39 10.39
C LYS A 29 -1.12 12.27 8.91
N ILE A 30 -2.08 13.07 8.43
CA ILE A 30 -2.41 13.22 7.01
C ILE A 30 -2.34 14.71 6.68
N THR A 31 -1.67 15.08 5.61
CA THR A 31 -1.58 16.49 5.18
C THR A 31 -1.55 16.61 3.67
N ILE A 32 -2.15 17.67 3.16
CA ILE A 32 -2.07 18.06 1.74
C ILE A 32 -1.00 19.13 1.48
N LEU A 33 -0.30 19.57 2.53
CA LEU A 33 0.79 20.53 2.37
C LEU A 33 2.00 19.82 1.77
N PRO A 34 2.56 20.34 0.66
CA PRO A 34 3.73 19.76 0.04
C PRO A 34 4.96 19.88 0.94
N ARG A 35 5.81 18.86 0.92
CA ARG A 35 7.15 18.92 1.50
C ARG A 35 8.16 19.39 0.45
N SER A 36 9.31 19.87 0.90
CA SER A 36 10.41 20.23 0.02
C SER A 36 10.76 19.05 -0.93
N GLY A 37 10.58 19.27 -2.24
CA GLY A 37 10.85 18.27 -3.27
C GLY A 37 9.69 17.29 -3.60
N SER A 38 8.51 17.44 -2.98
CA SER A 38 7.32 16.63 -3.28
C SER A 38 6.20 17.49 -3.82
N LEU A 39 5.58 17.04 -4.92
CA LEU A 39 4.42 17.73 -5.54
C LEU A 39 3.09 17.45 -4.84
N GLY A 40 3.06 16.56 -3.84
CA GLY A 40 1.83 16.08 -3.22
C GLY A 40 1.81 16.19 -1.71
N GLY A 41 0.70 15.75 -1.13
CA GLY A 41 0.52 15.58 0.30
C GLY A 41 1.34 14.42 0.87
N TYR A 42 1.04 14.08 2.11
CA TYR A 42 1.78 13.06 2.82
C TYR A 42 0.95 12.44 3.94
N THR A 43 0.97 11.13 4.00
CA THR A 43 0.35 10.35 5.08
C THR A 43 1.44 9.65 5.88
N LYS A 44 1.56 9.99 7.17
CA LYS A 44 2.50 9.32 8.07
C LYS A 44 1.83 8.10 8.68
N ILE A 45 2.38 6.94 8.34
CA ILE A 45 1.96 5.65 8.85
C ILE A 45 3.05 5.16 9.78
N CYS A 46 2.68 4.85 11.03
CA CYS A 46 3.57 4.24 12.00
C CYS A 46 3.51 2.73 11.81
N PRO A 47 4.65 2.07 11.62
CA PRO A 47 4.70 0.61 11.62
C PRO A 47 4.44 0.08 13.03
N ASP A 48 3.98 -1.17 13.11
CA ASP A 48 3.74 -1.86 14.37
C ASP A 48 5.07 -2.10 15.10
N GLU A 49 5.14 -1.79 16.39
CA GLU A 49 6.37 -1.91 17.20
C GLU A 49 6.84 -3.38 17.28
N GLU A 50 5.93 -4.33 17.32
CA GLU A 50 6.25 -5.76 17.30
C GLU A 50 6.97 -6.19 16.01
N ILE A 51 6.60 -5.59 14.88
CA ILE A 51 7.22 -5.86 13.58
C ILE A 51 8.63 -5.27 13.52
N ILE A 52 8.81 -4.06 14.10
CA ILE A 52 10.12 -3.40 14.15
C ILE A 52 11.08 -4.21 15.02
N SER A 53 10.62 -4.67 16.19
CA SER A 53 11.46 -5.38 17.17
C SER A 53 11.84 -6.80 16.72
N SER A 54 10.93 -7.52 16.06
CA SER A 54 11.17 -8.89 15.61
C SER A 54 11.95 -9.00 14.31
N GLY A 55 11.92 -7.97 13.45
CA GLY A 55 12.49 -8.02 12.11
C GLY A 55 11.82 -9.04 11.17
N LEU A 56 10.79 -9.74 11.64
CA LEU A 56 10.11 -10.79 10.88
C LEU A 56 9.00 -10.18 10.02
N ILE A 57 9.11 -10.39 8.73
CA ILE A 57 8.14 -9.91 7.73
C ILE A 57 7.28 -11.06 7.25
N SER A 58 5.99 -11.03 7.59
CA SER A 58 5.03 -12.04 7.12
C SER A 58 4.52 -11.71 5.71
N LYS A 59 4.10 -12.75 4.98
CA LYS A 59 3.43 -12.59 3.68
C LYS A 59 2.23 -11.64 3.76
N LYS A 60 1.42 -11.75 4.82
CA LYS A 60 0.26 -10.88 5.07
C LYS A 60 0.66 -9.42 5.23
N LEU A 61 1.76 -9.14 5.92
CA LEU A 61 2.27 -7.79 6.10
C LEU A 61 2.72 -7.15 4.78
N LEU A 62 3.40 -7.93 3.92
CA LEU A 62 3.80 -7.44 2.60
C LEU A 62 2.59 -7.11 1.73
N PHE A 63 1.57 -7.97 1.71
CA PHE A 63 0.30 -7.65 1.02
C PHE A 63 -0.33 -6.37 1.57
N SER A 64 -0.35 -6.18 2.89
CA SER A 64 -0.86 -4.94 3.50
C SER A 64 -0.09 -3.70 3.03
N LYS A 65 1.25 -3.78 2.97
CA LYS A 65 2.10 -2.68 2.47
C LYS A 65 1.82 -2.35 1.00
N ILE A 66 1.66 -3.37 0.15
CA ILE A 66 1.34 -3.19 -1.27
C ILE A 66 -0.04 -2.54 -1.43
N GLU A 67 -1.05 -3.03 -0.70
CA GLU A 67 -2.41 -2.49 -0.76
C GLU A 67 -2.47 -1.03 -0.28
N ILE A 68 -1.73 -0.68 0.78
CA ILE A 68 -1.63 0.69 1.29
C ILE A 68 -0.96 1.60 0.25
N ALA A 69 0.11 1.15 -0.38
CA ALA A 69 0.80 1.92 -1.42
C ALA A 69 -0.12 2.16 -2.63
N LEU A 70 -0.86 1.16 -3.07
CA LEU A 70 -1.78 1.28 -4.22
C LEU A 70 -3.11 1.98 -3.88
N ALA A 71 -3.37 2.30 -2.61
CA ALA A 71 -4.64 2.86 -2.16
C ALA A 71 -4.90 4.27 -2.69
N GLY A 72 -3.85 5.09 -2.87
CA GLY A 72 -3.95 6.40 -3.50
C GLY A 72 -4.51 6.30 -4.91
N ARG A 73 -3.91 5.42 -5.74
CA ARG A 73 -4.39 5.11 -7.08
C ARG A 73 -5.82 4.57 -7.08
N ALA A 74 -6.14 3.68 -6.14
CA ALA A 74 -7.48 3.13 -5.99
C ALA A 74 -8.52 4.21 -5.65
N ALA A 75 -8.17 5.20 -4.82
CA ALA A 75 -9.04 6.32 -4.50
C ALA A 75 -9.32 7.19 -5.73
N GLU A 76 -8.28 7.54 -6.52
CA GLU A 76 -8.45 8.28 -7.77
C GLU A 76 -9.38 7.53 -8.75
N THR A 77 -9.16 6.23 -8.94
CA THR A 77 -10.01 5.39 -9.81
C THR A 77 -11.48 5.41 -9.41
N ILE A 78 -11.77 5.36 -8.11
CA ILE A 78 -13.15 5.33 -7.59
C ILE A 78 -13.84 6.68 -7.75
N VAL A 79 -13.09 7.77 -7.58
CA VAL A 79 -13.66 9.12 -7.46
C VAL A 79 -13.74 9.82 -8.81
N PHE A 80 -12.70 9.72 -9.61
CA PHE A 80 -12.54 10.45 -10.87
C PHE A 80 -12.71 9.55 -12.09
N GLY A 81 -12.62 8.22 -11.92
CA GLY A 81 -12.64 7.26 -13.01
C GLY A 81 -11.25 6.96 -13.58
N GLU A 82 -11.16 5.92 -14.41
CA GLU A 82 -9.87 5.46 -14.97
C GLU A 82 -9.22 6.47 -15.92
N GLY A 83 -10.02 7.29 -16.61
CA GLY A 83 -9.52 8.30 -17.56
C GLY A 83 -8.86 9.51 -16.91
N GLU A 84 -9.17 9.80 -15.65
CA GLU A 84 -8.71 11.01 -14.93
C GLU A 84 -7.63 10.69 -13.88
N ILE A 85 -6.99 9.56 -13.98
CA ILE A 85 -5.95 9.13 -13.05
C ILE A 85 -4.67 9.94 -13.29
N THR A 86 -4.04 10.37 -12.20
CA THR A 86 -2.86 11.24 -12.24
C THR A 86 -1.57 10.50 -11.90
N GLN A 87 -0.44 11.19 -12.09
CA GLN A 87 0.89 10.69 -11.70
C GLN A 87 1.17 10.84 -10.19
N CYS A 88 0.22 11.30 -9.38
CA CYS A 88 0.42 11.50 -7.93
C CYS A 88 0.91 10.23 -7.22
N SER A 89 0.48 9.05 -7.70
CA SER A 89 0.84 7.75 -7.15
C SER A 89 2.10 7.12 -7.75
N LEU A 90 2.93 7.86 -8.52
CA LEU A 90 4.10 7.30 -9.22
C LEU A 90 5.07 6.59 -8.28
N ASN A 91 5.49 7.28 -7.22
CA ASN A 91 6.42 6.74 -6.24
C ASN A 91 5.83 5.55 -5.48
N ASP A 92 4.55 5.60 -5.18
CA ASP A 92 3.83 4.55 -4.47
C ASP A 92 3.71 3.29 -5.34
N ILE A 93 3.46 3.44 -6.64
CA ILE A 93 3.43 2.32 -7.60
C ILE A 93 4.82 1.68 -7.71
N SER A 94 5.87 2.49 -7.81
CA SER A 94 7.25 1.99 -7.85
C SER A 94 7.61 1.23 -6.58
N TYR A 95 7.25 1.77 -5.42
CA TYR A 95 7.43 1.12 -4.11
C TYR A 95 6.68 -0.21 -4.02
N ALA A 96 5.40 -0.22 -4.42
CA ALA A 96 4.59 -1.44 -4.45
C ALA A 96 5.21 -2.50 -5.36
N THR A 97 5.64 -2.11 -6.57
CA THR A 97 6.25 -3.03 -7.54
C THR A 97 7.54 -3.65 -7.01
N ASN A 98 8.37 -2.87 -6.31
CA ASN A 98 9.60 -3.37 -5.70
C ASN A 98 9.29 -4.40 -4.61
N ILE A 99 8.31 -4.14 -3.72
CA ILE A 99 7.90 -5.12 -2.71
C ILE A 99 7.37 -6.41 -3.37
N VAL A 100 6.52 -6.29 -4.40
CA VAL A 100 6.01 -7.48 -5.12
C VAL A 100 7.14 -8.26 -5.76
N ARG A 101 8.12 -7.58 -6.36
CA ARG A 101 9.30 -8.22 -6.94
C ARG A 101 10.08 -9.00 -5.88
N GLU A 102 10.38 -8.38 -4.73
CA GLU A 102 11.05 -9.07 -3.61
C GLU A 102 10.24 -10.27 -3.10
N MET A 103 8.91 -10.15 -3.02
CA MET A 103 8.05 -11.26 -2.63
C MET A 103 8.19 -12.46 -3.56
N VAL A 104 8.28 -12.22 -4.86
CA VAL A 104 8.35 -13.27 -5.88
C VAL A 104 9.76 -13.84 -5.99
N THR A 105 10.79 -12.97 -6.05
CA THR A 105 12.16 -13.38 -6.38
C THR A 105 13.01 -13.72 -5.16
N LYS A 106 12.76 -13.09 -4.01
CA LYS A 106 13.60 -13.20 -2.82
C LYS A 106 12.98 -14.09 -1.75
N TYR A 107 11.72 -13.84 -1.43
CA TYR A 107 11.06 -14.53 -0.32
C TYR A 107 10.31 -15.80 -0.74
N GLY A 108 10.13 -16.06 -2.04
CA GLY A 108 9.39 -17.21 -2.55
C GLY A 108 7.90 -17.24 -2.12
N PHE A 109 7.29 -16.06 -1.88
CA PHE A 109 5.89 -15.94 -1.44
C PHE A 109 4.89 -15.89 -2.59
N SER A 110 5.21 -16.52 -3.71
CA SER A 110 4.40 -16.57 -4.92
C SER A 110 3.89 -17.97 -5.22
N ILE A 111 3.11 -18.09 -6.30
CA ILE A 111 2.66 -19.39 -6.82
C ILE A 111 3.82 -20.17 -7.47
N ILE A 112 4.90 -19.49 -7.86
CA ILE A 112 6.06 -20.12 -8.48
C ILE A 112 6.73 -21.11 -7.52
N GLY A 113 6.60 -20.89 -6.21
CA GLY A 113 7.11 -21.75 -5.15
C GLY A 113 8.17 -21.07 -4.29
N PRO A 114 8.68 -21.78 -3.27
CA PRO A 114 9.68 -21.26 -2.34
C PRO A 114 11.08 -21.32 -2.97
N ILE A 115 11.30 -20.55 -4.02
CA ILE A 115 12.57 -20.48 -4.75
C ILE A 115 13.08 -19.06 -4.64
N SER A 116 14.33 -18.86 -4.21
CA SER A 116 15.02 -17.58 -4.29
C SER A 116 15.74 -17.49 -5.64
N MET A 117 15.40 -16.47 -6.40
CA MET A 117 16.01 -16.16 -7.71
C MET A 117 16.88 -14.90 -7.65
N ASP A 118 16.90 -14.23 -6.52
CA ASP A 118 17.79 -13.13 -6.24
C ASP A 118 19.12 -13.70 -5.78
N SER A 119 20.05 -13.87 -6.69
CA SER A 119 21.44 -14.03 -6.30
C SER A 119 21.93 -12.66 -5.82
N ASP A 120 21.87 -12.43 -4.51
CA ASP A 120 22.62 -11.35 -3.85
C ASP A 120 24.12 -11.63 -4.07
N ASN A 121 24.61 -11.37 -5.29
CA ASN A 121 26.03 -11.35 -5.58
C ASN A 121 26.63 -10.02 -5.04
N ASN A 122 26.41 -9.76 -3.75
CA ASN A 122 27.22 -8.82 -2.96
C ASN A 122 28.45 -9.51 -2.34
N GLU A 123 28.87 -10.63 -2.85
CA GLU A 123 30.25 -11.05 -2.65
C GLU A 123 31.11 -10.24 -3.60
N MET A 124 31.54 -9.10 -3.06
CA MET A 124 32.59 -8.27 -3.57
C MET A 124 33.91 -9.05 -3.45
N TYR A 125 34.09 -10.10 -4.26
CA TYR A 125 35.39 -10.65 -4.50
C TYR A 125 36.17 -9.63 -5.33
N LEU A 126 37.04 -8.90 -4.64
CA LEU A 126 38.10 -8.11 -5.22
C LEU A 126 38.97 -9.04 -6.10
N GLY A 127 38.68 -9.06 -7.41
CA GLY A 127 39.60 -9.78 -8.29
C GLY A 127 39.23 -9.97 -9.75
N ASP A 128 37.98 -9.83 -10.18
CA ASP A 128 37.67 -10.02 -11.62
C ASP A 128 36.53 -9.10 -12.08
N GLY A 129 36.90 -7.88 -12.32
CA GLY A 129 35.98 -6.79 -12.63
C GLY A 129 35.58 -6.70 -14.09
N LEU A 130 35.00 -7.69 -14.75
CA LEU A 130 34.50 -7.46 -16.12
C LEU A 130 33.29 -8.33 -16.56
N PHE A 131 32.87 -9.31 -15.81
CA PHE A 131 31.70 -10.10 -16.19
C PHE A 131 30.69 -10.21 -15.03
N ARG A 132 29.85 -9.18 -14.84
CA ARG A 132 28.57 -9.34 -14.14
C ARG A 132 27.71 -10.32 -14.95
N ARG A 133 27.89 -11.60 -14.74
CA ARG A 133 26.92 -12.59 -15.21
C ARG A 133 25.63 -12.33 -14.44
N LYS A 134 24.66 -11.64 -15.06
CA LYS A 134 23.26 -11.78 -14.65
C LYS A 134 23.00 -13.30 -14.56
N PRO A 135 22.42 -13.80 -13.45
CA PRO A 135 22.02 -15.20 -13.42
C PRO A 135 21.17 -15.42 -14.67
N LEU A 136 21.55 -16.43 -15.46
CA LEU A 136 20.82 -16.84 -16.65
C LEU A 136 19.50 -17.49 -16.18
N ILE A 137 18.55 -16.67 -15.77
CA ILE A 137 17.19 -17.13 -15.57
C ILE A 137 16.66 -17.43 -16.96
N ALA A 138 16.21 -18.65 -17.18
CA ALA A 138 15.62 -19.05 -18.44
C ALA A 138 14.48 -18.09 -18.80
N GLU A 139 14.37 -17.69 -20.05
CA GLU A 139 13.39 -16.70 -20.54
C GLU A 139 11.95 -17.04 -20.12
N ASN A 140 11.60 -18.32 -20.13
CA ASN A 140 10.30 -18.81 -19.64
C ASN A 140 10.08 -18.54 -18.15
N THR A 141 11.12 -18.65 -17.32
CA THR A 141 11.01 -18.36 -15.88
C THR A 141 10.89 -16.87 -15.62
N SER A 142 11.62 -16.03 -16.38
CA SER A 142 11.50 -14.57 -16.32
C SER A 142 10.07 -14.13 -16.66
N SER A 143 9.50 -14.65 -17.71
CA SER A 143 8.11 -14.37 -18.11
C SER A 143 7.09 -14.78 -17.03
N ARG A 144 7.30 -15.90 -16.37
CA ARG A 144 6.44 -16.33 -15.25
C ARG A 144 6.55 -15.41 -14.04
N ILE A 145 7.75 -14.91 -13.72
CA ILE A 145 7.97 -13.92 -12.66
C ILE A 145 7.22 -12.64 -12.98
N ASP A 146 7.36 -12.10 -14.19
CA ASP A 146 6.71 -10.86 -14.59
C ASP A 146 5.18 -10.99 -14.55
N ASN A 147 4.63 -12.10 -15.03
CA ASN A 147 3.20 -12.38 -14.95
C ASN A 147 2.70 -12.43 -13.50
N GLU A 148 3.46 -13.02 -12.60
CA GLU A 148 3.08 -13.10 -11.19
C GLU A 148 3.15 -11.73 -10.50
N ILE A 149 4.15 -10.91 -10.82
CA ILE A 149 4.24 -9.52 -10.34
C ILE A 149 2.99 -8.72 -10.78
N ILE A 150 2.60 -8.83 -12.04
CA ILE A 150 1.41 -8.18 -12.58
C ILE A 150 0.14 -8.69 -11.86
N ASN A 151 0.03 -9.99 -11.63
CA ASN A 151 -1.12 -10.61 -10.98
C ASN A 151 -1.27 -10.14 -9.53
N ILE A 152 -0.21 -10.20 -8.72
CA ILE A 152 -0.23 -9.75 -7.33
C ILE A 152 -0.57 -8.26 -7.24
N SER A 153 0.00 -7.44 -8.12
CA SER A 153 -0.29 -6.00 -8.17
C SER A 153 -1.76 -5.72 -8.48
N LYS A 154 -2.34 -6.40 -9.46
CA LYS A 154 -3.76 -6.28 -9.81
C LYS A 154 -4.69 -6.73 -8.67
N ILE A 155 -4.38 -7.86 -8.03
CA ILE A 155 -5.16 -8.35 -6.88
C ILE A 155 -5.13 -7.34 -5.74
N SER A 156 -3.96 -6.79 -5.42
CA SER A 156 -3.78 -5.82 -4.35
C SER A 156 -4.51 -4.50 -4.63
N LEU A 157 -4.45 -4.00 -5.88
CA LEU A 157 -5.21 -2.83 -6.30
C LEU A 157 -6.72 -3.07 -6.16
N ASN A 158 -7.21 -4.20 -6.63
CA ASN A 158 -8.63 -4.56 -6.54
C ASN A 158 -9.10 -4.69 -5.08
N ASN A 159 -8.26 -5.19 -4.18
CA ASN A 159 -8.56 -5.24 -2.76
C ASN A 159 -8.67 -3.84 -2.16
N SER A 160 -7.75 -2.94 -2.50
CA SER A 160 -7.80 -1.53 -2.07
C SER A 160 -9.06 -0.83 -2.59
N ILE A 161 -9.44 -1.06 -3.84
CA ILE A 161 -10.69 -0.56 -4.42
C ILE A 161 -11.90 -1.08 -3.62
N LYS A 162 -11.94 -2.38 -3.30
CA LYS A 162 -13.04 -2.97 -2.51
C LYS A 162 -13.13 -2.35 -1.12
N ILE A 163 -12.01 -2.14 -0.44
CA ILE A 163 -11.96 -1.50 0.88
C ILE A 163 -12.50 -0.07 0.80
N LEU A 164 -12.03 0.73 -0.15
CA LEU A 164 -12.43 2.13 -0.30
C LEU A 164 -13.89 2.28 -0.74
N LYS A 165 -14.37 1.44 -1.67
CA LYS A 165 -15.80 1.44 -2.05
C LYS A 165 -16.71 1.19 -0.85
N LYS A 166 -16.34 0.26 0.03
CA LYS A 166 -17.11 -0.03 1.24
C LYS A 166 -17.09 1.13 2.25
N ASN A 167 -16.02 1.93 2.26
CA ASN A 167 -15.83 3.04 3.19
C ASN A 167 -15.99 4.41 2.50
N ARG A 168 -16.76 4.49 1.41
CA ARG A 168 -16.88 5.71 0.60
C ARG A 168 -17.33 6.93 1.42
N VAL A 169 -18.31 6.76 2.30
CA VAL A 169 -18.81 7.85 3.16
C VAL A 169 -17.72 8.39 4.09
N LEU A 170 -16.89 7.50 4.63
CA LEU A 170 -15.75 7.88 5.47
C LEU A 170 -14.68 8.61 4.63
N LEU A 171 -14.43 8.14 3.42
CA LEU A 171 -13.48 8.74 2.47
C LEU A 171 -13.86 10.20 2.19
N ASP A 172 -15.09 10.43 1.76
CA ASP A 172 -15.58 11.76 1.41
C ASP A 172 -15.55 12.71 2.63
N LYS A 173 -15.97 12.23 3.80
CA LYS A 173 -15.97 13.03 5.03
C LYS A 173 -14.57 13.42 5.51
N LEU A 174 -13.61 12.51 5.45
CA LEU A 174 -12.22 12.82 5.80
C LEU A 174 -11.57 13.77 4.80
N VAL A 175 -11.91 13.65 3.51
CA VAL A 175 -11.44 14.58 2.48
C VAL A 175 -11.97 15.99 2.73
N ASP A 176 -13.25 16.15 3.09
CA ASP A 176 -13.82 17.49 3.41
C ASP A 176 -13.12 18.10 4.62
N ILE A 177 -12.85 17.33 5.67
CA ILE A 177 -12.09 17.81 6.84
C ILE A 177 -10.67 18.20 6.42
N LEU A 178 -10.00 17.38 5.61
CA LEU A 178 -8.63 17.63 5.17
C LEU A 178 -8.50 18.87 4.27
N LEU A 179 -9.48 19.11 3.42
CA LEU A 179 -9.51 20.31 2.58
C LEU A 179 -9.70 21.60 3.39
N ASN A 180 -10.44 21.53 4.50
CA ASN A 180 -10.68 22.67 5.38
C ASN A 180 -9.52 22.94 6.35
N GLN A 181 -8.91 21.88 6.89
CA GLN A 181 -7.88 21.99 7.94
C GLN A 181 -6.45 21.83 7.40
N GLU A 182 -6.29 21.42 6.11
CA GLU A 182 -5.02 21.12 5.45
C GLU A 182 -4.20 19.99 6.10
N THR A 183 -4.50 19.65 7.35
CA THR A 183 -3.82 18.61 8.13
C THR A 183 -4.80 17.94 9.09
N ILE A 184 -4.75 16.61 9.16
CA ILE A 184 -5.51 15.80 10.11
C ILE A 184 -4.51 15.05 10.99
N ASP A 185 -4.58 15.29 12.30
CA ASP A 185 -3.78 14.59 13.29
C ASP A 185 -4.43 13.26 13.70
N LYS A 186 -3.64 12.37 14.31
CA LYS A 186 -4.07 11.05 14.82
C LYS A 186 -5.37 11.10 15.63
N LYS A 187 -5.53 12.11 16.49
CA LYS A 187 -6.73 12.26 17.34
C LYS A 187 -8.00 12.49 16.52
N VAL A 188 -7.96 13.42 15.57
CA VAL A 188 -9.09 13.75 14.69
C VAL A 188 -9.42 12.58 13.78
N PHE A 189 -8.40 11.94 13.20
CA PHE A 189 -8.57 10.74 12.37
C PHE A 189 -9.24 9.61 13.17
N LYS A 190 -8.75 9.31 14.36
CA LYS A 190 -9.28 8.24 15.23
C LYS A 190 -10.74 8.51 15.63
N LEU A 191 -11.07 9.75 16.02
CA LEU A 191 -12.44 10.12 16.38
C LEU A 191 -13.43 9.99 15.22
N THR A 192 -13.03 10.45 14.02
CA THR A 192 -13.87 10.38 12.83
C THR A 192 -14.05 8.94 12.37
N THR A 193 -12.97 8.18 12.33
CA THR A 193 -12.96 6.79 11.90
C THR A 193 -13.73 5.89 12.87
N SER A 194 -13.55 6.05 14.19
CA SER A 194 -14.23 5.22 15.20
C SER A 194 -15.75 5.44 15.21
N LYS A 195 -16.23 6.64 14.91
CA LYS A 195 -17.68 6.92 14.82
C LYS A 195 -18.33 6.21 13.63
N LEU A 196 -17.65 6.09 12.52
CA LEU A 196 -18.17 5.49 11.29
C LEU A 196 -17.89 3.98 11.20
N LEU A 197 -16.74 3.51 11.70
CA LEU A 197 -16.41 2.09 11.75
C LEU A 197 -17.16 1.32 12.85
N LYS A 198 -17.71 1.96 13.88
CA LYS A 198 -18.55 1.25 14.89
C LYS A 198 -19.73 0.52 14.28
N VAL A 199 -20.25 0.98 13.17
CA VAL A 199 -21.28 0.28 12.40
C VAL A 199 -20.73 -1.01 11.75
N TRP A 200 -19.41 -1.11 11.56
CA TRP A 200 -18.75 -2.20 10.83
C TRP A 200 -18.10 -3.25 11.75
N PHE A 201 -17.55 -2.84 12.89
CA PHE A 201 -16.92 -3.77 13.85
C PHE A 201 -17.97 -4.74 14.47
N ASN A 202 -19.18 -4.31 14.66
CA ASN A 202 -20.27 -5.19 15.14
C ASN A 202 -20.64 -6.28 14.12
N CYS A 203 -20.54 -6.00 12.82
CA CYS A 203 -20.83 -7.00 11.79
C CYS A 203 -19.69 -8.03 11.61
N PHE A 204 -18.44 -7.66 11.90
CA PHE A 204 -17.27 -8.55 11.78
C PHE A 204 -17.05 -9.40 13.04
N LYS A 205 -17.40 -8.89 14.24
CA LYS A 205 -17.38 -9.68 15.49
C LYS A 205 -18.44 -10.80 15.46
N LEU A 206 -19.58 -10.56 14.86
CA LEU A 206 -20.64 -11.58 14.71
C LEU A 206 -20.27 -12.70 13.71
N LYS A 207 -19.43 -12.41 12.68
CA LYS A 207 -18.97 -13.45 11.75
C LYS A 207 -17.85 -14.33 12.30
N LYS A 208 -17.10 -13.88 13.32
CA LYS A 208 -16.04 -14.68 13.96
C LYS A 208 -16.58 -15.67 15.00
N ILE A 209 -17.86 -15.54 15.41
CA ILE A 209 -18.51 -16.44 16.37
C ILE A 209 -19.19 -17.62 15.65
N PHE A 210 -19.39 -17.56 14.32
CA PHE A 210 -20.10 -18.57 13.54
C PHE A 210 -19.25 -19.29 12.49
N SER A 211 -17.91 -19.26 12.57
CA SER A 211 -17.06 -20.14 11.76
C SER A 211 -16.27 -21.09 12.67
N TRP A 212 -16.93 -22.16 13.03
CA TRP A 212 -16.36 -23.45 13.36
C TRP A 212 -16.81 -24.44 12.29
#